data_f52b67d8d314a8e3e9ed8d50072d3f4a
#
_entry.id   f52b67d8d314a8e3e9ed8d50072d3f4a
#
_cell.length_a   1.000
_cell.length_b   1.000
_cell.length_c   1.000
_cell.angle_alpha   90.00
_cell.angle_beta   90.00
_cell.angle_gamma   90.00
#
_symmetry.space_group_name_H-M   'P 1'
#
loop_
_entity.id
_entity.type
_entity.pdbx_description
1 polymer ?
#
loop_
_entity_poly.entity_id
_entity_poly.type
_entity_poly.pdbx_seq_one_letter_code
_entity_poly.pdbx_strand_id
1 'polypeptide(L)'
;MNAVDAYLRKIKEGDIAVVKSRRGQVQVKVQLNYDIRESVVFLPMHWGKVLNNDFGRANNLTNDLVDPVSKEPDFKYCAVEVTKFVKEKQKVVVIGAGAAAYRFIQSYRDKNSIDELHVFSKEKDPFYNRVLLPEYVSDELSWEALEKLKDGELKKLDVVLHSGVGIENVDSENKIIVDSKGEKHTYDLLIMATGSRAFIPSDVQIQLPGRFTMRERGDADKLRKYLSETGLQAKDQNVVIVGGGLLGLELAAALKKININISIIQRAPRLMERQLDSIASRLLAEDVMERGINLYFDNEVSTVFEDRNQKHSLSVNLKTGRTIQCNAIVYAIGTRPNIELAKQTGINTRRGVVVNSYLQSSDPSIFALGEIAEFKNSLFGITSAAEQQANIAANFILGDFSSIYNGSVLMNILKFENLDLCSIGMVNSPIGDATYEEIILMDVSKRFYKKCIVKDDTLKGAILLGDKNEFAEFKRLIEEEIELSEKRNELLRGASTSVPLKGKLVCSCSQVGEGNVVDAIKGGCSDFNKLCSETGAGLGCGSCKPEIKDLLKKQLVLAN
;
A
#
# COMPACT_ATOMS: atom_id res chain seq x y z
N MET A 1 16.02 -37.09 13.97
CA MET A 1 16.11 -37.74 15.29
C MET A 1 15.23 -38.98 15.32
N ASN A 2 15.50 -39.91 16.26
CA ASN A 2 14.67 -41.08 16.44
C ASN A 2 13.24 -40.72 16.85
N ALA A 3 12.24 -41.47 16.37
CA ALA A 3 10.83 -41.17 16.64
C ALA A 3 10.44 -41.37 18.13
N VAL A 4 11.07 -42.33 18.85
CA VAL A 4 10.85 -42.55 20.28
C VAL A 4 11.36 -41.36 21.08
N ASP A 5 12.57 -40.88 20.74
CA ASP A 5 13.14 -39.66 21.35
C ASP A 5 12.32 -38.41 21.13
N ALA A 6 11.76 -38.27 19.93
CA ALA A 6 10.87 -37.16 19.60
C ALA A 6 9.56 -37.23 20.40
N TYR A 7 8.95 -38.43 20.50
CA TYR A 7 7.73 -38.63 21.29
C TYR A 7 7.93 -38.25 22.76
N LEU A 8 9.02 -38.76 23.38
CA LEU A 8 9.36 -38.44 24.79
C LEU A 8 9.54 -36.94 25.03
N ARG A 9 9.98 -36.19 24.01
CA ARG A 9 10.20 -34.71 24.07
C ARG A 9 9.02 -33.91 23.53
N LYS A 10 7.90 -34.56 23.19
CA LYS A 10 6.71 -33.96 22.59
C LYS A 10 7.03 -33.17 21.30
N ILE A 11 7.99 -33.68 20.54
CA ILE A 11 8.42 -33.14 19.25
C ILE A 11 7.76 -33.96 18.13
N LYS A 12 7.25 -33.31 17.09
CA LYS A 12 6.64 -33.94 15.92
C LYS A 12 7.51 -33.72 14.67
N GLU A 13 7.25 -34.48 13.62
CA GLU A 13 7.81 -34.24 12.29
C GLU A 13 7.56 -32.80 11.86
N GLY A 14 8.62 -32.11 11.44
CA GLY A 14 8.54 -30.73 10.97
C GLY A 14 8.55 -29.64 12.05
N ASP A 15 8.46 -29.99 13.34
CA ASP A 15 8.63 -29.05 14.46
C ASP A 15 10.05 -28.44 14.41
N ILE A 16 10.21 -27.23 14.96
CA ILE A 16 11.53 -26.67 15.25
C ILE A 16 11.98 -27.18 16.62
N ALA A 17 13.22 -27.67 16.69
CA ALA A 17 13.86 -28.05 17.96
C ALA A 17 15.06 -27.14 18.22
N VAL A 18 15.27 -26.84 19.50
CA VAL A 18 16.52 -26.24 20.01
C VAL A 18 17.44 -27.39 20.36
N VAL A 19 18.61 -27.42 19.73
CA VAL A 19 19.70 -28.33 20.06
C VAL A 19 20.78 -27.51 20.76
N LYS A 20 21.09 -27.84 22.01
CA LYS A 20 22.00 -27.07 22.87
C LYS A 20 23.14 -27.95 23.35
N SER A 21 24.34 -27.44 23.30
CA SER A 21 25.53 -28.01 23.94
C SER A 21 26.07 -27.07 25.02
N ARG A 22 27.15 -27.42 25.66
CA ARG A 22 27.89 -26.50 26.58
C ARG A 22 28.48 -25.28 25.86
N ARG A 23 28.56 -25.28 24.51
CA ARG A 23 29.26 -24.28 23.71
C ARG A 23 28.32 -23.34 22.99
N GLY A 24 27.11 -23.81 22.67
CA GLY A 24 26.13 -22.99 21.98
C GLY A 24 24.85 -23.74 21.72
N GLN A 25 23.98 -23.11 20.97
CA GLN A 25 22.71 -23.70 20.57
C GLN A 25 22.41 -23.42 19.09
N VAL A 26 21.59 -24.30 18.51
CA VAL A 26 21.06 -24.14 17.17
C VAL A 26 19.56 -24.44 17.16
N GLN A 27 18.83 -23.85 16.21
CA GLN A 27 17.42 -24.16 15.95
C GLN A 27 17.33 -24.85 14.60
N VAL A 28 16.71 -26.01 14.58
CA VAL A 28 16.64 -26.85 13.38
C VAL A 28 15.27 -27.49 13.22
N LYS A 29 14.83 -27.64 11.98
CA LYS A 29 13.62 -28.38 11.66
C LYS A 29 13.86 -29.86 11.88
N VAL A 30 12.96 -30.48 12.61
CA VAL A 30 13.06 -31.89 12.95
C VAL A 30 12.58 -32.75 11.78
N GLN A 31 13.39 -33.77 11.46
CA GLN A 31 13.01 -34.87 10.61
C GLN A 31 13.09 -36.17 11.45
N LEU A 32 12.00 -36.93 11.48
CA LEU A 32 11.96 -38.19 12.17
C LEU A 32 12.59 -39.29 11.30
N ASN A 33 13.43 -40.12 11.93
CA ASN A 33 14.06 -41.27 11.26
C ASN A 33 14.15 -42.44 12.23
N TYR A 34 13.57 -43.55 11.85
CA TYR A 34 13.53 -44.79 12.66
C TYR A 34 14.86 -45.55 12.64
N ASP A 35 15.74 -45.29 11.67
CA ASP A 35 17.04 -45.99 11.54
C ASP A 35 18.13 -45.34 12.43
N ILE A 36 17.90 -44.18 12.97
CA ILE A 36 18.81 -43.53 13.92
C ILE A 36 18.58 -44.17 15.30
N ARG A 37 19.65 -44.53 16.00
CA ARG A 37 19.58 -45.04 17.37
C ARG A 37 18.91 -44.05 18.32
N GLU A 38 18.21 -44.59 19.30
CA GLU A 38 17.71 -43.78 20.42
C GLU A 38 18.85 -43.03 21.11
N SER A 39 18.55 -41.87 21.64
CA SER A 39 19.51 -40.93 22.27
C SER A 39 20.58 -40.39 21.32
N VAL A 40 20.38 -40.47 20.00
CA VAL A 40 21.24 -39.91 18.97
C VAL A 40 20.44 -38.99 18.06
N VAL A 41 21.02 -37.83 17.76
CA VAL A 41 20.52 -36.90 16.72
C VAL A 41 21.58 -36.70 15.67
N PHE A 42 21.17 -36.61 14.42
CA PHE A 42 22.05 -36.26 13.30
C PHE A 42 21.75 -34.82 12.86
N LEU A 43 22.78 -34.00 12.80
CA LEU A 43 22.71 -32.63 12.29
C LEU A 43 23.65 -32.53 11.10
N PRO A 44 23.14 -32.28 9.88
CA PRO A 44 23.99 -32.13 8.70
C PRO A 44 24.94 -30.93 8.83
N MET A 45 26.19 -31.15 8.51
CA MET A 45 27.21 -30.09 8.41
C MET A 45 27.15 -29.42 7.02
N HIS A 46 27.86 -28.32 6.82
CA HIS A 46 27.98 -27.55 5.59
C HIS A 46 26.86 -26.53 5.30
N TRP A 47 25.80 -26.49 6.07
CA TRP A 47 24.76 -25.45 5.95
C TRP A 47 25.12 -24.27 6.86
N GLY A 48 25.93 -23.33 6.31
CA GLY A 48 26.47 -22.20 7.06
C GLY A 48 25.56 -20.97 7.04
N LYS A 49 26.13 -19.81 7.37
CA LYS A 49 25.49 -18.49 7.45
C LYS A 49 24.57 -18.12 6.28
N VAL A 50 24.84 -18.65 5.09
CA VAL A 50 24.15 -18.29 3.85
C VAL A 50 22.69 -18.76 3.83
N LEU A 51 22.34 -19.84 4.54
CA LEU A 51 21.00 -20.43 4.48
C LEU A 51 20.15 -20.25 5.75
N ASN A 52 20.73 -19.92 6.89
CA ASN A 52 19.97 -19.86 8.14
C ASN A 52 20.64 -19.01 9.25
N ASN A 53 21.14 -17.84 8.95
CA ASN A 53 21.85 -16.99 9.92
C ASN A 53 22.61 -17.84 10.98
N ASP A 54 23.39 -17.43 11.86
CA ASP A 54 24.18 -18.27 12.78
C ASP A 54 23.42 -19.37 13.58
N PHE A 55 22.09 -19.42 13.54
CA PHE A 55 21.24 -20.37 14.29
C PHE A 55 21.25 -21.81 13.76
N GLY A 56 21.65 -22.06 12.52
CA GLY A 56 21.67 -23.41 11.92
C GLY A 56 23.05 -24.05 11.80
N ARG A 57 24.09 -23.43 12.32
CA ARG A 57 25.47 -23.91 12.16
C ARG A 57 25.79 -25.03 13.15
N ALA A 58 25.92 -26.29 12.69
CA ALA A 58 26.27 -27.44 13.53
C ALA A 58 27.52 -27.22 14.39
N ASN A 59 28.51 -26.49 13.87
CA ASN A 59 29.76 -26.21 14.57
C ASN A 59 29.59 -25.27 15.79
N ASN A 60 28.44 -24.62 15.97
CA ASN A 60 28.14 -23.90 17.22
C ASN A 60 27.99 -24.85 18.42
N LEU A 61 27.82 -26.15 18.17
CA LEU A 61 27.62 -27.18 19.19
C LEU A 61 28.89 -27.97 19.51
N THR A 62 29.86 -28.01 18.59
CA THR A 62 30.99 -28.91 18.62
C THR A 62 32.20 -28.35 19.36
N ASN A 63 33.19 -29.20 19.62
CA ASN A 63 34.46 -28.81 20.23
C ASN A 63 35.32 -27.97 19.29
N ASP A 64 36.07 -27.05 19.86
CA ASP A 64 37.16 -26.33 19.21
C ASP A 64 38.51 -27.08 19.35
N LEU A 65 38.48 -28.26 19.91
CA LEU A 65 39.68 -29.09 20.05
C LEU A 65 40.13 -29.62 18.69
N VAL A 66 41.40 -29.60 18.47
CA VAL A 66 42.05 -30.15 17.29
C VAL A 66 43.08 -31.20 17.72
N ASP A 67 43.26 -32.21 16.91
CA ASP A 67 44.33 -33.18 17.12
C ASP A 67 45.69 -32.43 17.11
N PRO A 68 46.55 -32.63 18.10
CA PRO A 68 47.79 -31.90 18.24
C PRO A 68 48.79 -32.16 17.09
N VAL A 69 48.67 -33.30 16.40
CA VAL A 69 49.56 -33.70 15.32
C VAL A 69 48.95 -33.38 13.95
N SER A 70 47.76 -33.93 13.65
CA SER A 70 47.13 -33.79 12.35
C SER A 70 46.41 -32.43 12.18
N LYS A 71 46.16 -31.72 13.28
CA LYS A 71 45.35 -30.51 13.31
C LYS A 71 43.91 -30.72 12.85
N GLU A 72 43.45 -31.94 12.75
CA GLU A 72 42.04 -32.21 12.45
C GLU A 72 41.13 -31.85 13.62
N PRO A 73 40.02 -31.17 13.38
CA PRO A 73 39.10 -30.77 14.44
C PRO A 73 38.12 -31.88 14.82
N ASP A 74 37.78 -31.96 16.11
CA ASP A 74 36.81 -32.91 16.65
C ASP A 74 35.39 -32.38 16.48
N PHE A 75 34.83 -32.50 15.29
CA PHE A 75 33.50 -32.01 14.96
C PHE A 75 32.39 -33.06 14.99
N LYS A 76 32.75 -34.33 15.13
CA LYS A 76 31.82 -35.41 14.76
C LYS A 76 30.83 -35.80 15.86
N TYR A 77 31.16 -35.57 17.12
CA TYR A 77 30.32 -35.91 18.25
C TYR A 77 30.33 -34.83 19.33
N CYS A 78 29.17 -34.53 19.87
CA CYS A 78 29.04 -33.74 21.07
C CYS A 78 27.77 -34.13 21.84
N ALA A 79 27.81 -33.98 23.16
CA ALA A 79 26.62 -34.14 23.97
C ALA A 79 25.73 -32.94 23.79
N VAL A 80 24.45 -33.20 23.49
CA VAL A 80 23.46 -32.14 23.27
C VAL A 80 22.18 -32.44 24.02
N GLU A 81 21.51 -31.40 24.43
CA GLU A 81 20.12 -31.41 24.88
C GLU A 81 19.24 -30.99 23.71
N VAL A 82 18.13 -31.71 23.50
CA VAL A 82 17.16 -31.39 22.45
C VAL A 82 15.82 -31.11 23.10
N THR A 83 15.31 -29.91 22.89
CA THR A 83 14.00 -29.50 23.39
C THR A 83 13.16 -28.98 22.24
N LYS A 84 11.84 -29.09 22.37
CA LYS A 84 10.94 -28.41 21.42
C LYS A 84 11.12 -26.92 21.53
N PHE A 85 11.34 -26.24 20.40
CA PHE A 85 11.28 -24.80 20.37
C PHE A 85 9.83 -24.35 20.61
N VAL A 86 9.61 -23.67 21.70
CA VAL A 86 8.35 -23.01 22.00
C VAL A 86 8.60 -21.54 21.79
N LYS A 87 8.04 -20.98 20.70
CA LYS A 87 8.09 -19.54 20.50
C LYS A 87 7.34 -18.88 21.65
N GLU A 88 8.02 -18.02 22.38
CA GLU A 88 7.35 -17.18 23.37
C GLU A 88 6.33 -16.28 22.68
N LYS A 89 5.17 -16.12 23.29
CA LYS A 89 4.11 -15.26 22.82
C LYS A 89 4.60 -13.82 22.85
N GLN A 90 4.59 -13.16 21.69
CA GLN A 90 4.96 -11.76 21.57
C GLN A 90 3.72 -10.87 21.53
N LYS A 91 3.87 -9.66 22.04
CA LYS A 91 2.88 -8.60 21.89
C LYS A 91 3.28 -7.65 20.78
N VAL A 92 2.57 -7.74 19.67
CA VAL A 92 2.77 -6.89 18.48
C VAL A 92 1.76 -5.76 18.52
N VAL A 93 2.26 -4.55 18.55
CA VAL A 93 1.44 -3.33 18.53
C VAL A 93 1.53 -2.67 17.16
N VAL A 94 0.38 -2.35 16.58
CA VAL A 94 0.25 -1.64 15.29
C VAL A 94 -0.38 -0.27 15.55
N ILE A 95 0.31 0.80 15.17
CA ILE A 95 -0.21 2.17 15.26
C ILE A 95 -0.69 2.61 13.89
N GLY A 96 -2.00 2.79 13.75
CA GLY A 96 -2.71 3.13 12.53
C GLY A 96 -3.53 1.95 12.00
N ALA A 97 -4.68 2.24 11.37
CA ALA A 97 -5.60 1.26 10.84
C ALA A 97 -5.92 1.51 9.35
N GLY A 98 -4.88 1.84 8.58
CA GLY A 98 -4.96 2.01 7.13
C GLY A 98 -4.66 0.73 6.35
N ALA A 99 -4.43 0.86 5.03
CA ALA A 99 -4.18 -0.25 4.12
C ALA A 99 -2.94 -1.08 4.50
N ALA A 100 -1.84 -0.43 4.93
CA ALA A 100 -0.62 -1.10 5.36
C ALA A 100 -0.87 -1.97 6.60
N ALA A 101 -1.53 -1.42 7.62
CA ALA A 101 -1.86 -2.15 8.85
C ALA A 101 -2.77 -3.34 8.58
N TYR A 102 -3.83 -3.15 7.79
CA TYR A 102 -4.75 -4.23 7.43
C TYR A 102 -4.03 -5.39 6.73
N ARG A 103 -3.19 -5.08 5.74
CA ARG A 103 -2.44 -6.10 5.03
C ARG A 103 -1.39 -6.79 5.92
N PHE A 104 -0.71 -6.02 6.80
CA PHE A 104 0.23 -6.59 7.76
C PHE A 104 -0.46 -7.62 8.67
N ILE A 105 -1.60 -7.26 9.25
CA ILE A 105 -2.38 -8.15 10.12
C ILE A 105 -2.76 -9.43 9.39
N GLN A 106 -3.30 -9.33 8.17
CA GLN A 106 -3.66 -10.50 7.37
C GLN A 106 -2.45 -11.40 7.14
N SER A 107 -1.35 -10.85 6.61
CA SER A 107 -0.14 -11.63 6.29
C SER A 107 0.52 -12.23 7.53
N TYR A 108 0.45 -11.52 8.66
CA TYR A 108 0.97 -12.00 9.92
C TYR A 108 0.12 -13.16 10.48
N ARG A 109 -1.20 -13.02 10.48
CA ARG A 109 -2.14 -14.02 10.98
C ARG A 109 -2.23 -15.26 10.12
N ASP A 110 -2.00 -15.16 8.83
CA ASP A 110 -1.93 -16.32 7.93
C ASP A 110 -0.86 -17.34 8.36
N LYS A 111 0.18 -16.89 9.07
CA LYS A 111 1.34 -17.68 9.49
C LYS A 111 1.53 -17.78 11.01
N ASN A 112 0.87 -16.94 11.80
CA ASN A 112 1.04 -16.86 13.26
C ASN A 112 -0.29 -16.59 13.97
N SER A 113 -0.75 -17.56 14.75
CA SER A 113 -1.97 -17.49 15.56
C SER A 113 -1.71 -17.34 17.06
N ILE A 114 -0.43 -17.24 17.49
CA ILE A 114 -0.03 -17.30 18.90
C ILE A 114 0.12 -15.89 19.50
N ASP A 115 0.78 -14.99 18.77
CA ASP A 115 1.15 -13.67 19.26
C ASP A 115 -0.08 -12.77 19.48
N GLU A 116 -0.01 -11.86 20.44
CA GLU A 116 -1.04 -10.85 20.63
C GLU A 116 -0.89 -9.72 19.60
N LEU A 117 -1.98 -9.38 18.92
CA LEU A 117 -2.03 -8.24 18.01
C LEU A 117 -2.96 -7.16 18.58
N HIS A 118 -2.38 -5.98 18.86
CA HIS A 118 -3.12 -4.80 19.27
C HIS A 118 -3.01 -3.73 18.19
N VAL A 119 -4.13 -3.17 17.76
CA VAL A 119 -4.18 -2.10 16.77
C VAL A 119 -4.78 -0.85 17.38
N PHE A 120 -4.06 0.25 17.32
CA PHE A 120 -4.50 1.56 17.80
C PHE A 120 -4.83 2.47 16.62
N SER A 121 -6.02 3.02 16.59
CA SER A 121 -6.47 3.96 15.57
C SER A 121 -7.07 5.21 16.21
N LYS A 122 -6.57 6.39 15.84
CA LYS A 122 -7.19 7.65 16.23
C LYS A 122 -8.56 7.88 15.57
N GLU A 123 -8.79 7.26 14.39
CA GLU A 123 -10.06 7.27 13.71
C GLU A 123 -11.01 6.26 14.35
N LYS A 124 -12.30 6.61 14.43
CA LYS A 124 -13.34 5.72 14.97
C LYS A 124 -13.68 4.58 14.01
N ASP A 125 -13.51 4.83 12.72
CA ASP A 125 -13.82 3.91 11.63
C ASP A 125 -12.50 3.43 11.00
N PRO A 126 -11.94 2.31 11.47
CA PRO A 126 -10.68 1.76 10.95
C PRO A 126 -10.89 0.92 9.70
N PHE A 127 -9.82 0.67 8.97
CA PHE A 127 -9.75 -0.28 7.86
C PHE A 127 -10.76 -0.03 6.74
N TYR A 128 -10.86 1.18 6.28
CA TYR A 128 -11.66 1.52 5.09
C TYR A 128 -10.78 1.91 3.90
N ASN A 129 -11.39 1.89 2.71
CA ASN A 129 -10.74 2.30 1.47
C ASN A 129 -10.86 3.80 1.26
N ARG A 130 -9.88 4.57 1.77
CA ARG A 130 -9.92 6.04 1.66
C ARG A 130 -9.73 6.58 0.24
N VAL A 131 -9.35 5.74 -0.72
CA VAL A 131 -9.30 6.10 -2.15
C VAL A 131 -10.72 6.32 -2.72
N LEU A 132 -11.76 5.80 -2.04
CA LEU A 132 -13.17 5.92 -2.43
C LEU A 132 -13.91 7.04 -1.67
N LEU A 133 -13.21 7.92 -0.94
CA LEU A 133 -13.84 9.05 -0.26
C LEU A 133 -14.50 10.06 -1.21
N PRO A 134 -13.98 10.35 -2.42
CA PRO A 134 -14.69 11.19 -3.38
C PRO A 134 -16.07 10.63 -3.76
N GLU A 135 -16.17 9.33 -4.04
CA GLU A 135 -17.40 8.63 -4.37
C GLU A 135 -18.40 8.59 -3.19
N TYR A 136 -17.87 8.51 -1.96
CA TYR A 136 -18.67 8.63 -0.75
C TYR A 136 -19.22 10.06 -0.58
N VAL A 137 -18.44 11.09 -0.90
CA VAL A 137 -18.89 12.49 -0.83
C VAL A 137 -20.04 12.76 -1.79
N SER A 138 -20.04 12.15 -2.96
CA SER A 138 -21.10 12.31 -3.97
C SER A 138 -22.31 11.37 -3.79
N ASP A 139 -22.37 10.59 -2.71
CA ASP A 139 -23.40 9.55 -2.48
C ASP A 139 -23.43 8.45 -3.56
N GLU A 140 -22.38 8.32 -4.37
CA GLU A 140 -22.22 7.23 -5.33
C GLU A 140 -22.00 5.89 -4.62
N LEU A 141 -21.28 5.93 -3.51
CA LEU A 141 -21.04 4.77 -2.64
C LEU A 141 -21.51 5.04 -1.22
N SER A 142 -22.11 4.05 -0.59
CA SER A 142 -22.41 4.08 0.84
C SER A 142 -21.15 3.88 1.66
N TRP A 143 -21.19 4.19 2.96
CA TRP A 143 -20.04 3.97 3.84
C TRP A 143 -19.62 2.50 3.91
N GLU A 144 -20.58 1.60 3.99
CA GLU A 144 -20.37 0.15 4.05
C GLU A 144 -19.59 -0.38 2.84
N ALA A 145 -19.71 0.28 1.66
CA ALA A 145 -18.95 -0.07 0.48
C ALA A 145 -17.45 0.29 0.60
N LEU A 146 -17.10 1.23 1.48
CA LEU A 146 -15.72 1.62 1.73
C LEU A 146 -15.05 0.74 2.79
N GLU A 147 -15.82 0.12 3.68
CA GLU A 147 -15.31 -0.72 4.76
C GLU A 147 -14.58 -1.95 4.20
N LYS A 148 -13.39 -2.21 4.71
CA LYS A 148 -12.58 -3.38 4.33
C LYS A 148 -12.86 -4.59 5.22
N LEU A 149 -13.34 -4.35 6.44
CA LEU A 149 -13.70 -5.41 7.37
C LEU A 149 -15.14 -5.85 7.14
N LYS A 150 -15.32 -7.15 6.98
CA LYS A 150 -16.64 -7.79 7.03
C LYS A 150 -16.95 -8.20 8.47
N ASP A 151 -18.25 -8.38 8.75
CA ASP A 151 -18.71 -8.87 10.06
C ASP A 151 -17.98 -10.13 10.48
N GLY A 152 -17.42 -10.12 11.70
CA GLY A 152 -16.67 -11.23 12.29
C GLY A 152 -15.23 -11.39 11.80
N GLU A 153 -14.74 -10.60 10.86
CA GLU A 153 -13.35 -10.74 10.34
C GLU A 153 -12.31 -10.37 11.40
N LEU A 154 -12.54 -9.33 12.20
CA LEU A 154 -11.67 -9.00 13.35
C LEU A 154 -11.52 -10.18 14.32
N LYS A 155 -12.62 -10.89 14.57
CA LYS A 155 -12.61 -12.08 15.44
C LYS A 155 -11.80 -13.22 14.84
N LYS A 156 -11.87 -13.41 13.51
CA LYS A 156 -11.06 -14.41 12.81
C LYS A 156 -9.57 -14.06 12.81
N LEU A 157 -9.27 -12.77 12.72
CA LEU A 157 -7.91 -12.27 12.76
C LEU A 157 -7.36 -12.22 14.19
N ASP A 158 -8.17 -12.49 15.21
CA ASP A 158 -7.79 -12.45 16.63
C ASP A 158 -7.00 -11.17 16.98
N VAL A 159 -7.61 -10.01 16.67
CA VAL A 159 -7.01 -8.68 16.84
C VAL A 159 -7.78 -7.90 17.90
N VAL A 160 -7.04 -7.31 18.83
CA VAL A 160 -7.58 -6.33 19.79
C VAL A 160 -7.51 -4.95 19.16
N LEU A 161 -8.66 -4.41 18.73
CA LEU A 161 -8.75 -3.10 18.10
C LEU A 161 -9.14 -2.03 19.11
N HIS A 162 -8.30 -1.00 19.22
CA HIS A 162 -8.52 0.22 20.01
C HIS A 162 -8.95 1.36 19.09
N SER A 163 -10.23 1.37 18.72
CA SER A 163 -10.81 2.35 17.81
C SER A 163 -11.07 3.70 18.49
N GLY A 164 -10.75 4.80 17.84
CA GLY A 164 -10.84 6.16 18.39
C GLY A 164 -9.77 6.45 19.47
N VAL A 165 -8.73 5.62 19.56
CA VAL A 165 -7.64 5.76 20.53
C VAL A 165 -6.32 6.00 19.79
N GLY A 166 -5.83 7.22 19.86
CA GLY A 166 -4.53 7.61 19.30
C GLY A 166 -3.39 7.22 20.24
N ILE A 167 -2.16 7.17 19.72
CA ILE A 167 -0.95 7.07 20.53
C ILE A 167 -0.30 8.44 20.59
N GLU A 168 0.06 8.88 21.80
CA GLU A 168 0.66 10.20 22.05
C GLU A 168 2.15 10.12 22.32
N ASN A 169 2.63 9.00 22.87
CA ASN A 169 4.04 8.81 23.17
C ASN A 169 4.49 7.37 22.94
N VAL A 170 5.76 7.22 22.58
CA VAL A 170 6.45 5.92 22.43
C VAL A 170 7.79 6.01 23.15
N ASP A 171 7.93 5.22 24.20
CA ASP A 171 9.19 4.99 24.92
C ASP A 171 9.81 3.71 24.35
N SER A 172 10.78 3.87 23.46
CA SER A 172 11.43 2.75 22.78
C SER A 172 12.40 1.99 23.68
N GLU A 173 13.00 2.64 24.68
CA GLU A 173 13.93 1.99 25.63
C GLU A 173 13.20 1.00 26.53
N ASN A 174 12.02 1.40 27.05
CA ASN A 174 11.21 0.55 27.93
C ASN A 174 10.15 -0.26 27.16
N LYS A 175 10.05 -0.08 25.83
CA LYS A 175 9.04 -0.70 24.96
C LYS A 175 7.60 -0.45 25.44
N ILE A 176 7.27 0.80 25.72
CA ILE A 176 5.97 1.25 26.19
C ILE A 176 5.41 2.29 25.24
N ILE A 177 4.13 2.16 24.89
CA ILE A 177 3.35 3.23 24.27
C ILE A 177 2.39 3.83 25.29
N VAL A 178 2.08 5.13 25.13
CA VAL A 178 1.05 5.83 25.90
C VAL A 178 -0.04 6.28 24.95
N ASP A 179 -1.26 5.87 25.25
CA ASP A 179 -2.41 6.22 24.41
C ASP A 179 -3.04 7.58 24.80
N SER A 180 -4.00 8.04 24.02
CA SER A 180 -4.70 9.32 24.22
C SER A 180 -5.58 9.40 25.47
N LYS A 181 -5.71 8.29 26.22
CA LYS A 181 -6.37 8.23 27.52
C LYS A 181 -5.36 8.22 28.66
N GLY A 182 -4.06 8.21 28.36
CA GLY A 182 -2.98 8.12 29.33
C GLY A 182 -2.66 6.69 29.78
N GLU A 183 -3.27 5.67 29.16
CA GLU A 183 -2.99 4.27 29.47
C GLU A 183 -1.67 3.83 28.86
N LYS A 184 -0.90 3.01 29.61
CA LYS A 184 0.39 2.48 29.17
C LYS A 184 0.24 1.05 28.68
N HIS A 185 0.78 0.77 27.49
CA HIS A 185 0.78 -0.56 26.90
C HIS A 185 2.22 -0.96 26.54
N THR A 186 2.63 -2.14 26.95
CA THR A 186 3.93 -2.71 26.57
C THR A 186 3.85 -3.33 25.19
N TYR A 187 4.99 -3.46 24.50
CA TYR A 187 5.10 -4.19 23.23
C TYR A 187 6.45 -4.92 23.15
N ASP A 188 6.49 -6.00 22.38
CA ASP A 188 7.73 -6.63 21.94
C ASP A 188 8.15 -6.10 20.57
N LEU A 189 7.16 -5.92 19.68
CA LEU A 189 7.32 -5.36 18.34
C LEU A 189 6.31 -4.23 18.10
N LEU A 190 6.77 -3.15 17.49
CA LEU A 190 5.98 -1.98 17.15
C LEU A 190 5.94 -1.75 15.64
N ILE A 191 4.76 -1.72 15.06
CA ILE A 191 4.52 -1.44 13.66
C ILE A 191 3.92 -0.04 13.51
N MET A 192 4.70 0.89 13.02
CA MET A 192 4.24 2.25 12.73
C MET A 192 3.62 2.28 11.32
N ALA A 193 2.30 2.37 11.24
CA ALA A 193 1.51 2.50 10.02
C ALA A 193 0.60 3.74 10.07
N THR A 194 1.12 4.83 10.64
CA THR A 194 0.39 6.08 10.94
C THR A 194 -0.04 6.87 9.69
N GLY A 195 0.42 6.47 8.51
CA GLY A 195 0.06 7.09 7.24
C GLY A 195 0.49 8.56 7.13
N SER A 196 -0.34 9.38 6.51
CA SER A 196 -0.09 10.80 6.30
C SER A 196 -1.35 11.64 6.59
N ARG A 197 -1.15 12.92 6.78
CA ARG A 197 -2.22 13.94 6.88
C ARG A 197 -2.23 14.81 5.63
N ALA A 198 -3.36 15.45 5.35
CA ALA A 198 -3.45 16.48 4.33
C ALA A 198 -2.45 17.61 4.63
N PHE A 199 -1.77 18.08 3.59
CA PHE A 199 -0.94 19.27 3.70
C PHE A 199 -1.82 20.50 3.66
N ILE A 200 -1.68 21.37 4.67
CA ILE A 200 -2.36 22.66 4.78
C ILE A 200 -1.27 23.71 4.87
N PRO A 201 -1.26 24.75 4.00
CA PRO A 201 -0.35 25.88 4.14
C PRO A 201 -0.55 26.57 5.50
N SER A 202 0.51 27.10 6.07
CA SER A 202 0.50 27.68 7.42
C SER A 202 -0.38 28.93 7.56
N ASP A 203 -0.65 29.62 6.45
CA ASP A 203 -1.51 30.80 6.35
C ASP A 203 -3.00 30.45 6.17
N VAL A 204 -3.33 29.17 5.96
CA VAL A 204 -4.71 28.70 5.81
C VAL A 204 -5.32 28.36 7.16
N GLN A 205 -6.34 29.11 7.54
CA GLN A 205 -7.14 28.83 8.74
C GLN A 205 -8.23 27.80 8.41
N ILE A 206 -7.84 26.51 8.36
CA ILE A 206 -8.73 25.41 7.92
C ILE A 206 -9.93 25.20 8.85
N GLN A 207 -9.85 25.64 10.10
CA GLN A 207 -10.92 25.55 11.08
C GLN A 207 -12.11 26.48 10.82
N LEU A 208 -11.93 27.50 9.98
CA LEU A 208 -13.01 28.41 9.64
C LEU A 208 -14.03 27.73 8.69
N PRO A 209 -15.31 28.16 8.74
CA PRO A 209 -16.37 27.58 7.92
C PRO A 209 -16.04 27.57 6.42
N GLY A 210 -16.53 26.58 5.71
CA GLY A 210 -16.39 26.45 4.26
C GLY A 210 -15.00 26.00 3.78
N ARG A 211 -14.05 25.72 4.66
CA ARG A 211 -12.68 25.30 4.33
C ARG A 211 -12.46 23.83 4.73
N PHE A 212 -12.03 23.01 3.78
CA PHE A 212 -11.93 21.57 3.95
C PHE A 212 -10.61 21.00 3.41
N THR A 213 -10.28 19.83 3.92
CA THR A 213 -9.36 18.87 3.32
C THR A 213 -10.13 17.62 2.89
N MET A 214 -9.46 16.68 2.22
CA MET A 214 -10.03 15.38 1.87
C MET A 214 -9.00 14.30 2.15
N ARG A 215 -9.07 13.70 3.35
CA ARG A 215 -8.11 12.67 3.76
C ARG A 215 -8.74 11.56 4.60
N GLU A 216 -9.63 11.93 5.51
CA GLU A 216 -10.26 11.02 6.47
C GLU A 216 -11.78 11.05 6.28
N ARG A 217 -12.50 10.03 6.83
CA ARG A 217 -13.97 10.03 6.83
C ARG A 217 -14.53 11.33 7.38
N GLY A 218 -13.96 11.79 8.50
CA GLY A 218 -14.40 13.04 9.11
C GLY A 218 -14.32 14.27 8.21
N ASP A 219 -13.37 14.31 7.26
CA ASP A 219 -13.27 15.38 6.26
C ASP A 219 -14.43 15.26 5.26
N ALA A 220 -14.70 14.06 4.77
CA ALA A 220 -15.80 13.79 3.83
C ALA A 220 -17.17 14.10 4.46
N ASP A 221 -17.42 13.65 5.69
CA ASP A 221 -18.65 13.90 6.43
C ASP A 221 -18.87 15.40 6.67
N LYS A 222 -17.82 16.14 7.03
CA LYS A 222 -17.91 17.60 7.21
C LYS A 222 -18.25 18.30 5.91
N LEU A 223 -17.63 17.93 4.79
CA LEU A 223 -17.91 18.54 3.49
C LEU A 223 -19.36 18.23 3.05
N ARG A 224 -19.81 16.97 3.12
CA ARG A 224 -21.18 16.56 2.79
C ARG A 224 -22.20 17.34 3.62
N LYS A 225 -22.01 17.36 4.94
CA LYS A 225 -22.91 18.07 5.86
C LYS A 225 -22.95 19.57 5.51
N TYR A 226 -21.80 20.20 5.31
CA TYR A 226 -21.75 21.61 4.99
C TYR A 226 -22.48 21.95 3.68
N LEU A 227 -22.25 21.16 2.61
CA LEU A 227 -22.92 21.34 1.34
C LEU A 227 -24.45 21.16 1.44
N SER A 228 -24.93 20.22 2.27
CA SER A 228 -26.38 20.03 2.51
C SER A 228 -27.01 21.18 3.30
N GLU A 229 -26.25 21.85 4.15
CA GLU A 229 -26.70 22.97 5.00
C GLU A 229 -26.71 24.34 4.27
N THR A 230 -26.20 24.42 3.04
CA THR A 230 -26.22 25.68 2.26
C THR A 230 -27.62 26.14 1.92
N GLY A 231 -28.59 25.24 1.84
CA GLY A 231 -29.94 25.51 1.37
C GLY A 231 -30.05 25.75 -0.14
N LEU A 232 -28.93 25.63 -0.87
CA LEU A 232 -28.88 25.77 -2.33
C LEU A 232 -29.09 24.43 -3.02
N GLN A 233 -29.67 24.46 -4.22
CA GLN A 233 -29.64 23.30 -5.10
C GLN A 233 -28.20 23.03 -5.57
N ALA A 234 -27.86 21.78 -5.84
CA ALA A 234 -26.50 21.41 -6.21
C ALA A 234 -25.95 22.22 -7.41
N LYS A 235 -26.78 22.46 -8.44
CA LYS A 235 -26.44 23.27 -9.63
C LYS A 235 -26.09 24.74 -9.31
N ASP A 236 -26.53 25.25 -8.17
CA ASP A 236 -26.30 26.62 -7.72
C ASP A 236 -25.13 26.69 -6.72
N GLN A 237 -24.58 25.53 -6.33
CA GLN A 237 -23.40 25.46 -5.48
C GLN A 237 -22.12 25.54 -6.31
N ASN A 238 -21.12 26.24 -5.77
CA ASN A 238 -19.79 26.39 -6.36
C ASN A 238 -18.76 25.89 -5.36
N VAL A 239 -17.92 24.95 -5.76
CA VAL A 239 -16.81 24.44 -4.96
C VAL A 239 -15.48 24.74 -5.64
N VAL A 240 -14.58 25.33 -4.89
CA VAL A 240 -13.18 25.53 -5.32
C VAL A 240 -12.32 24.41 -4.79
N ILE A 241 -11.56 23.75 -5.65
CA ILE A 241 -10.58 22.73 -5.29
C ILE A 241 -9.18 23.30 -5.55
N VAL A 242 -8.36 23.35 -4.52
CA VAL A 242 -6.95 23.76 -4.63
C VAL A 242 -6.10 22.53 -4.82
N GLY A 243 -5.52 22.36 -6.02
CA GLY A 243 -4.70 21.24 -6.44
C GLY A 243 -5.32 20.41 -7.56
N GLY A 244 -4.69 20.45 -8.74
CA GLY A 244 -5.05 19.67 -9.94
C GLY A 244 -4.31 18.33 -10.03
N GLY A 245 -4.02 17.71 -8.88
CA GLY A 245 -3.51 16.34 -8.78
C GLY A 245 -4.62 15.30 -8.77
N LEU A 246 -4.25 14.02 -8.60
CA LEU A 246 -5.18 12.87 -8.67
C LEU A 246 -6.41 13.06 -7.77
N LEU A 247 -6.21 13.31 -6.48
CA LEU A 247 -7.31 13.46 -5.51
C LEU A 247 -8.22 14.65 -5.84
N GLY A 248 -7.63 15.79 -6.24
CA GLY A 248 -8.42 16.97 -6.58
C GLY A 248 -9.30 16.73 -7.81
N LEU A 249 -8.79 16.04 -8.81
CA LEU A 249 -9.54 15.67 -10.02
C LEU A 249 -10.63 14.62 -9.72
N GLU A 250 -10.33 13.60 -8.92
CA GLU A 250 -11.33 12.60 -8.52
C GLU A 250 -12.47 13.22 -7.71
N LEU A 251 -12.15 14.13 -6.78
CA LEU A 251 -13.17 14.88 -6.05
C LEU A 251 -13.99 15.80 -6.97
N ALA A 252 -13.32 16.47 -7.92
CA ALA A 252 -14.00 17.30 -8.91
C ALA A 252 -14.98 16.48 -9.76
N ALA A 253 -14.57 15.29 -10.21
CA ALA A 253 -15.42 14.36 -10.95
C ALA A 253 -16.62 13.90 -10.13
N ALA A 254 -16.41 13.52 -8.88
CA ALA A 254 -17.47 13.06 -7.98
C ALA A 254 -18.50 14.16 -7.71
N LEU A 255 -18.06 15.39 -7.39
CA LEU A 255 -18.96 16.51 -7.15
C LEU A 255 -19.68 16.98 -8.43
N LYS A 256 -19.03 16.88 -9.60
CA LYS A 256 -19.66 17.21 -10.88
C LYS A 256 -20.80 16.27 -11.24
N LYS A 257 -20.70 14.97 -10.91
CA LYS A 257 -21.79 14.00 -11.09
C LYS A 257 -23.07 14.40 -10.38
N ILE A 258 -22.97 15.04 -9.24
CA ILE A 258 -24.13 15.58 -8.49
C ILE A 258 -24.48 17.03 -8.87
N ASN A 259 -23.98 17.49 -10.03
CA ASN A 259 -24.25 18.82 -10.62
C ASN A 259 -23.73 20.02 -9.83
N ILE A 260 -22.69 19.88 -9.01
CA ILE A 260 -22.00 21.01 -8.37
C ILE A 260 -21.06 21.66 -9.38
N ASN A 261 -20.97 23.01 -9.38
CA ASN A 261 -20.04 23.76 -10.21
C ASN A 261 -18.64 23.71 -9.57
N ILE A 262 -17.62 23.38 -10.37
CA ILE A 262 -16.27 23.18 -9.88
C ILE A 262 -15.30 24.13 -10.53
N SER A 263 -14.41 24.70 -9.70
CA SER A 263 -13.23 25.44 -10.15
C SER A 263 -11.99 24.82 -9.51
N ILE A 264 -10.99 24.46 -10.31
CA ILE A 264 -9.71 23.94 -9.84
C ILE A 264 -8.64 25.02 -9.97
N ILE A 265 -7.94 25.28 -8.87
CA ILE A 265 -6.78 26.18 -8.83
C ILE A 265 -5.53 25.30 -8.77
N GLN A 266 -4.66 25.46 -9.75
CA GLN A 266 -3.42 24.68 -9.85
C GLN A 266 -2.22 25.62 -9.94
N ARG A 267 -1.26 25.44 -9.01
CA ARG A 267 -0.05 26.26 -8.96
C ARG A 267 0.86 26.02 -10.16
N ALA A 268 0.95 24.77 -10.61
CA ALA A 268 1.73 24.41 -11.78
C ALA A 268 0.99 24.76 -13.09
N PRO A 269 1.71 24.86 -14.23
CA PRO A 269 1.12 25.16 -15.53
C PRO A 269 0.26 24.02 -16.11
N ARG A 270 0.16 22.90 -15.42
CA ARG A 270 -0.57 21.71 -15.93
C ARG A 270 -1.13 20.82 -14.82
N LEU A 271 -2.13 20.02 -15.17
CA LEU A 271 -2.69 19.01 -14.29
C LEU A 271 -1.73 17.83 -14.12
N MET A 272 -1.77 17.17 -12.95
CA MET A 272 -1.02 15.94 -12.67
C MET A 272 0.46 16.01 -13.09
N GLU A 273 1.13 17.12 -12.82
CA GLU A 273 2.49 17.43 -13.31
C GLU A 273 3.55 16.37 -12.98
N ARG A 274 3.33 15.57 -11.89
CA ARG A 274 4.22 14.51 -11.45
C ARG A 274 3.90 13.16 -12.09
N GLN A 275 2.68 12.99 -12.60
CA GLN A 275 2.17 11.73 -13.13
C GLN A 275 2.02 11.72 -14.64
N LEU A 276 2.04 12.88 -15.28
CA LEU A 276 1.85 13.04 -16.72
C LEU A 276 2.94 13.93 -17.33
N ASP A 277 3.21 13.72 -18.60
CA ASP A 277 3.96 14.67 -19.40
C ASP A 277 3.06 15.82 -19.87
N SER A 278 3.64 16.76 -20.63
CA SER A 278 2.92 17.95 -21.10
C SER A 278 1.78 17.65 -22.07
N ILE A 279 1.93 16.60 -22.91
CA ILE A 279 0.92 16.24 -23.92
C ILE A 279 -0.28 15.60 -23.24
N ALA A 280 -0.06 14.57 -22.44
CA ALA A 280 -1.15 13.88 -21.71
C ALA A 280 -1.89 14.83 -20.78
N SER A 281 -1.15 15.74 -20.10
CA SER A 281 -1.74 16.74 -19.22
C SER A 281 -2.61 17.74 -19.97
N ARG A 282 -2.21 18.17 -21.18
CA ARG A 282 -3.02 19.05 -22.02
C ARG A 282 -4.31 18.37 -22.46
N LEU A 283 -4.24 17.14 -22.97
CA LEU A 283 -5.42 16.38 -23.37
C LEU A 283 -6.39 16.15 -22.21
N LEU A 284 -5.86 15.88 -21.01
CA LEU A 284 -6.65 15.81 -19.80
C LEU A 284 -7.33 17.13 -19.46
N ALA A 285 -6.61 18.26 -19.57
CA ALA A 285 -7.17 19.57 -19.26
C ALA A 285 -8.30 19.95 -20.22
N GLU A 286 -8.16 19.63 -21.51
CA GLU A 286 -9.20 19.83 -22.53
C GLU A 286 -10.46 19.02 -22.17
N ASP A 287 -10.34 17.74 -21.79
CA ASP A 287 -11.46 16.90 -21.36
C ASP A 287 -12.15 17.44 -20.11
N VAL A 288 -11.36 17.86 -19.10
CA VAL A 288 -11.87 18.42 -17.86
C VAL A 288 -12.65 19.73 -18.10
N MET A 289 -12.16 20.60 -18.96
CA MET A 289 -12.85 21.84 -19.32
C MET A 289 -14.14 21.61 -20.11
N GLU A 290 -14.16 20.65 -21.02
CA GLU A 290 -15.38 20.29 -21.77
C GLU A 290 -16.50 19.74 -20.89
N ARG A 291 -16.14 19.11 -19.78
CA ARG A 291 -17.09 18.70 -18.74
C ARG A 291 -17.60 19.85 -17.89
N GLY A 292 -17.19 21.08 -18.18
CA GLY A 292 -17.63 22.29 -17.48
C GLY A 292 -16.97 22.47 -16.11
N ILE A 293 -15.71 22.03 -15.95
CA ILE A 293 -14.87 22.33 -14.80
C ILE A 293 -13.92 23.46 -15.17
N ASN A 294 -13.92 24.54 -14.39
CA ASN A 294 -13.05 25.68 -14.62
C ASN A 294 -11.63 25.37 -14.12
N LEU A 295 -10.60 25.65 -14.92
CA LEU A 295 -9.21 25.48 -14.58
C LEU A 295 -8.49 26.82 -14.49
N TYR A 296 -7.72 27.02 -13.41
CA TYR A 296 -6.89 28.19 -13.18
C TYR A 296 -5.46 27.74 -12.94
N PHE A 297 -4.66 27.71 -14.01
CA PHE A 297 -3.25 27.33 -13.96
C PHE A 297 -2.36 28.52 -13.53
N ASP A 298 -1.12 28.20 -13.14
CA ASP A 298 -0.11 29.17 -12.68
C ASP A 298 -0.66 30.13 -11.61
N ASN A 299 -1.50 29.54 -10.72
CA ASN A 299 -2.26 30.34 -9.77
C ASN A 299 -2.27 29.72 -8.36
N GLU A 300 -2.30 30.58 -7.38
CA GLU A 300 -2.39 30.24 -5.97
C GLU A 300 -3.47 31.06 -5.29
N VAL A 301 -4.06 30.50 -4.24
CA VAL A 301 -4.95 31.23 -3.35
C VAL A 301 -4.12 32.24 -2.56
N SER A 302 -4.50 33.50 -2.61
CA SER A 302 -3.90 34.56 -1.82
C SER A 302 -4.63 34.74 -0.49
N THR A 303 -5.96 34.87 -0.55
CA THR A 303 -6.80 35.05 0.64
C THR A 303 -8.18 34.45 0.42
N VAL A 304 -8.82 34.07 1.52
CA VAL A 304 -10.19 33.56 1.53
C VAL A 304 -10.98 34.37 2.56
N PHE A 305 -12.02 35.03 2.11
CA PHE A 305 -12.92 35.82 2.96
C PHE A 305 -14.32 35.23 2.98
N GLU A 306 -14.99 35.31 4.11
CA GLU A 306 -16.43 35.03 4.21
C GLU A 306 -17.23 36.28 3.83
N ASP A 307 -18.28 36.08 3.03
CA ASP A 307 -19.23 37.16 2.77
C ASP A 307 -20.10 37.35 4.01
N ARG A 308 -20.00 38.54 4.64
CA ARG A 308 -20.76 38.84 5.85
C ARG A 308 -22.27 38.95 5.61
N ASN A 309 -22.67 39.19 4.35
CA ASN A 309 -24.07 39.39 3.97
C ASN A 309 -24.75 38.10 3.48
N GLN A 310 -23.96 37.08 3.13
CA GLN A 310 -24.48 35.84 2.57
C GLN A 310 -23.85 34.65 3.28
N LYS A 311 -24.67 33.92 4.06
CA LYS A 311 -24.26 32.68 4.73
C LYS A 311 -23.79 31.65 3.69
N HIS A 312 -22.74 30.90 4.03
CA HIS A 312 -22.12 29.91 3.14
C HIS A 312 -21.60 30.48 1.80
N SER A 313 -21.12 31.73 1.79
CA SER A 313 -20.48 32.37 0.64
C SER A 313 -19.06 32.77 0.97
N LEU A 314 -18.11 32.37 0.12
CA LEU A 314 -16.69 32.67 0.24
C LEU A 314 -16.20 33.37 -1.00
N SER A 315 -15.34 34.37 -0.80
CA SER A 315 -14.57 35.05 -1.85
C SER A 315 -13.13 34.53 -1.80
N VAL A 316 -12.71 33.81 -2.82
CA VAL A 316 -11.35 33.28 -2.97
C VAL A 316 -10.57 34.18 -3.90
N ASN A 317 -9.62 34.93 -3.36
CA ASN A 317 -8.74 35.80 -4.16
C ASN A 317 -7.51 35.01 -4.58
N LEU A 318 -7.18 35.11 -5.86
CA LEU A 318 -6.00 34.51 -6.45
C LEU A 318 -4.84 35.53 -6.49
N LYS A 319 -3.60 35.03 -6.49
CA LYS A 319 -2.41 35.90 -6.62
C LYS A 319 -2.41 36.76 -7.89
N THR A 320 -3.10 36.34 -8.93
CA THR A 320 -3.29 37.11 -10.17
C THR A 320 -4.30 38.24 -10.05
N GLY A 321 -4.90 38.48 -8.89
CA GLY A 321 -5.91 39.48 -8.63
C GLY A 321 -7.35 39.08 -8.99
N ARG A 322 -7.56 37.88 -9.54
CA ARG A 322 -8.91 37.36 -9.83
C ARG A 322 -9.59 36.89 -8.55
N THR A 323 -10.88 37.13 -8.43
CA THR A 323 -11.72 36.62 -7.33
C THR A 323 -12.70 35.57 -7.85
N ILE A 324 -12.82 34.48 -7.13
CA ILE A 324 -13.78 33.39 -7.39
C ILE A 324 -14.76 33.31 -6.23
N GLN A 325 -16.06 33.38 -6.52
CA GLN A 325 -17.12 33.19 -5.52
C GLN A 325 -17.43 31.68 -5.40
N CYS A 326 -17.49 31.16 -4.18
CA CYS A 326 -17.80 29.76 -3.94
C CYS A 326 -18.50 29.56 -2.59
N ASN A 327 -19.04 28.37 -2.39
CA ASN A 327 -19.64 27.95 -1.12
C ASN A 327 -18.62 27.23 -0.24
N ALA A 328 -17.73 26.46 -0.86
CA ALA A 328 -16.70 25.70 -0.16
C ALA A 328 -15.36 25.72 -0.92
N ILE A 329 -14.28 25.64 -0.17
CA ILE A 329 -12.93 25.44 -0.70
C ILE A 329 -12.31 24.18 -0.10
N VAL A 330 -11.77 23.31 -0.95
CA VAL A 330 -11.15 22.03 -0.55
C VAL A 330 -9.66 22.03 -0.96
N TYR A 331 -8.79 21.82 0.01
CA TYR A 331 -7.34 21.75 -0.22
C TYR A 331 -6.91 20.31 -0.49
N ALA A 332 -6.55 20.02 -1.74
CA ALA A 332 -6.08 18.73 -2.25
C ALA A 332 -4.64 18.83 -2.80
N ILE A 333 -3.74 19.52 -2.06
CA ILE A 333 -2.38 19.87 -2.48
C ILE A 333 -1.29 18.91 -1.97
N GLY A 334 -1.68 17.67 -1.67
CA GLY A 334 -0.79 16.62 -1.25
C GLY A 334 -0.84 16.33 0.24
N THR A 335 0.07 15.47 0.68
CA THR A 335 0.10 14.94 2.05
C THR A 335 1.48 15.10 2.69
N ARG A 336 1.51 14.97 4.03
CA ARG A 336 2.73 14.89 4.83
C ARG A 336 2.69 13.64 5.71
N PRO A 337 3.73 12.80 5.70
CA PRO A 337 3.82 11.63 6.59
C PRO A 337 3.69 12.03 8.07
N ASN A 338 3.00 11.21 8.85
CA ASN A 338 2.81 11.40 10.28
C ASN A 338 3.99 10.78 11.05
N ILE A 339 5.11 11.49 11.11
CA ILE A 339 6.38 11.02 11.68
C ILE A 339 6.65 11.56 13.10
N GLU A 340 5.72 12.27 13.69
CA GLU A 340 5.90 12.93 14.99
C GLU A 340 6.24 11.91 16.09
N LEU A 341 5.49 10.82 16.17
CA LEU A 341 5.78 9.72 17.11
C LEU A 341 7.15 9.08 16.85
N ALA A 342 7.50 8.86 15.59
CA ALA A 342 8.80 8.30 15.22
C ALA A 342 9.96 9.23 15.62
N LYS A 343 9.78 10.54 15.53
CA LYS A 343 10.78 11.51 16.01
C LYS A 343 10.99 11.46 17.51
N GLN A 344 9.92 11.22 18.28
CA GLN A 344 10.00 11.12 19.74
C GLN A 344 10.82 9.90 20.19
N THR A 345 10.79 8.79 19.43
CA THR A 345 11.55 7.59 19.75
C THR A 345 13.06 7.70 19.46
N GLY A 346 13.49 8.77 18.77
CA GLY A 346 14.88 8.93 18.36
C GLY A 346 15.32 8.04 17.18
N ILE A 347 14.41 7.28 16.56
CA ILE A 347 14.73 6.52 15.35
C ILE A 347 14.99 7.46 14.16
N ASN A 348 15.76 6.98 13.18
CA ASN A 348 16.15 7.78 12.04
C ASN A 348 14.94 8.22 11.20
N THR A 349 14.73 9.53 11.09
CA THR A 349 13.67 10.14 10.28
C THR A 349 14.22 11.21 9.36
N ARG A 350 13.62 11.37 8.18
CA ARG A 350 13.83 12.48 7.24
C ARG A 350 12.46 13.02 6.82
N ARG A 351 12.06 12.80 5.55
CA ARG A 351 10.69 13.04 5.11
C ARG A 351 9.72 11.98 5.63
N GLY A 352 10.23 10.79 5.89
CA GLY A 352 9.57 9.64 6.48
C GLY A 352 10.43 9.00 7.58
N VAL A 353 10.04 7.83 8.04
CA VAL A 353 10.87 6.95 8.88
C VAL A 353 11.81 6.17 7.98
N VAL A 354 13.12 6.34 8.18
CA VAL A 354 14.13 5.64 7.37
C VAL A 354 14.13 4.15 7.70
N VAL A 355 13.92 3.31 6.68
CA VAL A 355 13.84 1.86 6.83
C VAL A 355 14.84 1.13 5.95
N ASN A 356 15.20 -0.10 6.38
CA ASN A 356 15.99 -1.03 5.58
C ASN A 356 15.09 -1.84 4.61
N SER A 357 15.67 -2.79 3.87
CA SER A 357 14.94 -3.65 2.92
C SER A 357 13.90 -4.59 3.55
N TYR A 358 13.83 -4.68 4.87
CA TYR A 358 12.82 -5.42 5.61
C TYR A 358 11.81 -4.52 6.31
N LEU A 359 11.80 -3.22 5.97
CA LEU A 359 10.95 -2.19 6.57
C LEU A 359 11.23 -1.93 8.06
N GLN A 360 12.35 -2.41 8.59
CA GLN A 360 12.82 -2.19 9.94
C GLN A 360 13.50 -0.83 10.04
N SER A 361 13.22 -0.09 11.11
CA SER A 361 13.85 1.20 11.41
C SER A 361 15.28 1.04 11.95
N SER A 362 15.85 2.12 12.49
CA SER A 362 17.12 2.03 13.23
C SER A 362 17.00 1.31 14.59
N ASP A 363 15.79 1.15 15.11
CA ASP A 363 15.47 0.28 16.24
C ASP A 363 14.96 -1.07 15.72
N PRO A 364 15.59 -2.21 16.10
CA PRO A 364 15.22 -3.53 15.59
C PRO A 364 13.82 -4.00 16.03
N SER A 365 13.22 -3.40 17.04
CA SER A 365 11.85 -3.71 17.48
C SER A 365 10.78 -2.84 16.81
N ILE A 366 11.17 -1.85 16.00
CA ILE A 366 10.26 -0.88 15.37
C ILE A 366 10.33 -0.98 13.85
N PHE A 367 9.17 -1.19 13.22
CA PHE A 367 8.97 -1.23 11.77
C PHE A 367 8.12 -0.05 11.32
N ALA A 368 8.32 0.43 10.09
CA ALA A 368 7.46 1.47 9.51
C ALA A 368 6.94 1.04 8.15
N LEU A 369 5.63 1.20 7.92
CA LEU A 369 4.92 0.71 6.74
C LEU A 369 4.02 1.79 6.13
N GLY A 370 3.86 1.72 4.81
CA GLY A 370 2.98 2.64 4.07
C GLY A 370 3.62 4.00 3.83
N GLU A 371 2.80 5.04 3.85
CA GLU A 371 3.21 6.39 3.47
C GLU A 371 4.26 7.02 4.40
N ILE A 372 4.48 6.46 5.60
CA ILE A 372 5.52 6.95 6.51
C ILE A 372 6.89 6.33 6.26
N ALA A 373 6.95 5.17 5.58
CA ALA A 373 8.21 4.48 5.34
C ALA A 373 9.03 5.17 4.26
N GLU A 374 10.24 5.60 4.59
CA GLU A 374 11.20 6.18 3.64
C GLU A 374 12.29 5.16 3.32
N PHE A 375 12.24 4.60 2.11
CA PHE A 375 13.21 3.64 1.62
C PHE A 375 14.05 4.25 0.50
N LYS A 376 15.38 4.19 0.63
CA LYS A 376 16.34 4.77 -0.34
C LYS A 376 15.98 6.21 -0.76
N ASN A 377 15.67 7.07 0.20
CA ASN A 377 15.24 8.47 0.01
C ASN A 377 13.92 8.66 -0.74
N SER A 378 13.10 7.61 -0.87
CA SER A 378 11.82 7.66 -1.56
C SER A 378 10.66 7.32 -0.63
N LEU A 379 9.54 8.01 -0.83
CA LEU A 379 8.25 7.74 -0.18
C LEU A 379 7.28 7.21 -1.25
N PHE A 380 6.59 6.13 -0.92
CA PHE A 380 5.66 5.47 -1.83
C PHE A 380 4.23 5.65 -1.32
N GLY A 381 3.52 6.65 -1.85
CA GLY A 381 2.17 7.03 -1.42
C GLY A 381 1.05 6.25 -2.12
N ILE A 382 1.26 4.99 -2.49
CA ILE A 382 0.28 4.15 -3.17
C ILE A 382 -0.06 2.90 -2.35
N THR A 383 -1.30 2.43 -2.47
CA THR A 383 -1.80 1.28 -1.70
C THR A 383 -1.02 -0.01 -1.99
N SER A 384 -0.65 -0.26 -3.24
CA SER A 384 0.13 -1.44 -3.62
C SER A 384 1.50 -1.50 -2.95
N ALA A 385 2.18 -0.36 -2.83
CA ALA A 385 3.44 -0.27 -2.10
C ALA A 385 3.25 -0.58 -0.61
N ALA A 386 2.21 -0.02 0.01
CA ALA A 386 1.88 -0.28 1.41
C ALA A 386 1.58 -1.76 1.67
N GLU A 387 0.86 -2.43 0.77
CA GLU A 387 0.58 -3.86 0.84
C GLU A 387 1.84 -4.73 0.65
N GLN A 388 2.70 -4.37 -0.30
CA GLN A 388 3.98 -5.06 -0.54
C GLN A 388 4.90 -4.95 0.69
N GLN A 389 5.05 -3.74 1.23
CA GLN A 389 5.83 -3.48 2.43
C GLN A 389 5.32 -4.28 3.62
N ALA A 390 4.00 -4.32 3.82
CA ALA A 390 3.36 -5.06 4.90
C ALA A 390 3.63 -6.57 4.83
N ASN A 391 3.57 -7.17 3.62
CA ASN A 391 3.89 -8.58 3.41
C ASN A 391 5.35 -8.88 3.76
N ILE A 392 6.28 -8.04 3.32
CA ILE A 392 7.71 -8.23 3.56
C ILE A 392 8.03 -8.11 5.05
N ALA A 393 7.51 -7.10 5.74
CA ALA A 393 7.71 -6.93 7.17
C ALA A 393 7.14 -8.11 7.98
N ALA A 394 5.92 -8.57 7.66
CA ALA A 394 5.30 -9.72 8.30
C ALA A 394 6.14 -10.99 8.10
N ASN A 395 6.60 -11.26 6.88
CA ASN A 395 7.46 -12.40 6.57
C ASN A 395 8.77 -12.33 7.35
N PHE A 396 9.44 -11.19 7.32
CA PHE A 396 10.70 -10.99 8.04
C PHE A 396 10.56 -11.25 9.55
N ILE A 397 9.54 -10.68 10.19
CA ILE A 397 9.27 -10.88 11.63
C ILE A 397 9.01 -12.36 11.95
N LEU A 398 8.42 -13.08 11.01
CA LEU A 398 8.12 -14.52 11.15
C LEU A 398 9.29 -15.43 10.76
N GLY A 399 10.47 -14.86 10.45
CA GLY A 399 11.68 -15.60 10.13
C GLY A 399 11.80 -16.02 8.66
N ASP A 400 11.00 -15.48 7.77
CA ASP A 400 11.10 -15.67 6.32
C ASP A 400 11.84 -14.48 5.69
N PHE A 401 13.10 -14.69 5.34
CA PHE A 401 14.01 -13.69 4.76
C PHE A 401 14.09 -13.77 3.24
N SER A 402 13.24 -14.56 2.61
CA SER A 402 13.29 -14.83 1.16
C SER A 402 12.95 -13.61 0.31
N SER A 403 12.17 -12.68 0.87
CA SER A 403 11.70 -11.48 0.17
C SER A 403 12.24 -10.21 0.81
N ILE A 404 12.75 -9.31 -0.03
CA ILE A 404 13.24 -7.99 0.38
C ILE A 404 12.52 -6.89 -0.39
N TYR A 405 12.37 -5.74 0.23
CA TYR A 405 11.82 -4.56 -0.41
C TYR A 405 12.89 -3.83 -1.22
N ASN A 406 12.67 -3.70 -2.52
CA ASN A 406 13.56 -2.98 -3.44
C ASN A 406 12.99 -1.63 -3.90
N GLY A 407 11.83 -1.25 -3.38
CA GLY A 407 11.02 -0.13 -3.85
C GLY A 407 9.77 -0.62 -4.57
N SER A 408 8.89 0.28 -4.93
CA SER A 408 7.66 -0.04 -5.67
C SER A 408 7.57 0.80 -6.92
N VAL A 409 7.04 0.25 -7.99
CA VAL A 409 6.73 0.99 -9.20
C VAL A 409 5.54 1.89 -8.93
N LEU A 410 5.71 3.20 -9.14
CA LEU A 410 4.63 4.16 -8.96
C LEU A 410 3.60 3.97 -10.06
N MET A 411 2.35 3.85 -9.67
CA MET A 411 1.22 3.69 -10.57
C MET A 411 0.11 4.65 -10.18
N ASN A 412 -0.46 5.31 -11.18
CA ASN A 412 -1.59 6.22 -10.99
C ASN A 412 -2.66 5.87 -12.03
N ILE A 413 -3.88 5.68 -11.56
CA ILE A 413 -5.05 5.49 -12.41
C ILE A 413 -6.05 6.55 -11.98
N LEU A 414 -6.41 7.44 -12.88
CA LEU A 414 -7.39 8.47 -12.62
C LEU A 414 -8.80 7.88 -12.77
N LYS A 415 -9.59 7.98 -11.72
CA LYS A 415 -11.00 7.62 -11.74
C LYS A 415 -11.84 8.81 -12.21
N PHE A 416 -12.04 8.87 -13.51
CA PHE A 416 -12.87 9.86 -14.16
C PHE A 416 -13.80 9.12 -15.12
N GLU A 417 -15.09 9.40 -15.07
CA GLU A 417 -16.07 8.68 -15.88
C GLU A 417 -15.77 8.87 -17.39
N ASN A 418 -15.77 7.77 -18.13
CA ASN A 418 -15.47 7.74 -19.57
C ASN A 418 -14.11 8.34 -19.95
N LEU A 419 -13.16 8.34 -19.03
CA LEU A 419 -11.77 8.70 -19.29
C LEU A 419 -10.83 7.61 -18.79
N ASP A 420 -10.23 6.89 -19.69
CA ASP A 420 -9.15 5.96 -19.41
C ASP A 420 -7.83 6.72 -19.35
N LEU A 421 -7.27 6.86 -18.15
CA LEU A 421 -5.98 7.50 -17.95
C LEU A 421 -5.20 6.78 -16.86
N CYS A 422 -4.01 6.35 -17.19
CA CYS A 422 -3.05 5.83 -16.22
C CYS A 422 -1.61 6.20 -16.56
N SER A 423 -0.76 6.18 -15.55
CA SER A 423 0.69 6.25 -15.69
C SER A 423 1.36 5.21 -14.80
N ILE A 424 2.47 4.66 -15.27
CA ILE A 424 3.24 3.61 -14.61
C ILE A 424 4.72 3.95 -14.70
N GLY A 425 5.44 3.87 -13.59
CA GLY A 425 6.87 4.12 -13.56
C GLY A 425 7.25 5.54 -13.96
N MET A 426 8.21 5.67 -14.84
CA MET A 426 8.75 6.94 -15.32
C MET A 426 7.79 7.58 -16.34
N VAL A 427 7.52 8.87 -16.21
CA VAL A 427 6.64 9.63 -17.13
C VAL A 427 7.40 10.60 -18.04
N ASN A 428 8.62 10.94 -17.67
CA ASN A 428 9.54 11.74 -18.49
C ASN A 428 10.91 11.10 -18.45
N SER A 429 11.58 11.01 -19.59
CA SER A 429 12.99 10.62 -19.67
C SER A 429 13.88 11.70 -19.05
N PRO A 430 15.02 11.35 -18.44
CA PRO A 430 15.98 12.33 -17.95
C PRO A 430 16.51 13.20 -19.08
N ILE A 431 16.53 14.51 -18.84
CA ILE A 431 16.98 15.48 -19.86
C ILE A 431 18.46 15.24 -20.17
N GLY A 432 18.77 15.05 -21.46
CA GLY A 432 20.14 14.89 -21.95
C GLY A 432 20.71 13.46 -21.84
N ASP A 433 19.95 12.49 -21.39
CA ASP A 433 20.37 11.09 -21.36
C ASP A 433 19.85 10.35 -22.61
N ALA A 434 20.71 10.22 -23.63
CA ALA A 434 20.39 9.57 -24.89
C ALA A 434 20.19 8.04 -24.80
N THR A 435 20.41 7.43 -23.62
CA THR A 435 20.14 6.00 -23.40
C THR A 435 18.67 5.69 -23.22
N TYR A 436 17.83 6.73 -22.98
CA TYR A 436 16.38 6.59 -22.92
C TYR A 436 15.75 6.87 -24.27
N GLU A 437 14.84 6.01 -24.67
CA GLU A 437 14.06 6.13 -25.89
C GLU A 437 12.59 6.34 -25.53
N GLU A 438 11.89 7.19 -26.29
CA GLU A 438 10.46 7.42 -26.14
C GLU A 438 9.70 6.91 -27.36
N ILE A 439 8.71 6.05 -27.14
CA ILE A 439 7.78 5.57 -28.17
C ILE A 439 6.46 6.28 -27.91
N ILE A 440 5.98 7.06 -28.88
CA ILE A 440 4.77 7.86 -28.75
C ILE A 440 3.80 7.53 -29.88
N LEU A 441 2.55 7.20 -29.51
CA LEU A 441 1.42 7.11 -30.43
C LEU A 441 0.34 8.09 -29.95
N MET A 442 -0.19 8.88 -30.87
CA MET A 442 -1.19 9.89 -30.56
C MET A 442 -2.23 10.01 -31.67
N ASP A 443 -3.50 10.03 -31.28
CA ASP A 443 -4.63 10.45 -32.13
C ASP A 443 -5.43 11.50 -31.35
N VAL A 444 -5.23 12.76 -31.71
CA VAL A 444 -5.87 13.89 -31.02
C VAL A 444 -7.39 13.85 -31.15
N SER A 445 -7.90 13.41 -32.30
CA SER A 445 -9.34 13.35 -32.58
C SER A 445 -10.07 12.34 -31.69
N LYS A 446 -9.39 11.25 -31.34
CA LYS A 446 -9.89 10.21 -30.45
C LYS A 446 -9.45 10.40 -28.99
N ARG A 447 -8.68 11.46 -28.70
CA ARG A 447 -8.03 11.65 -27.40
C ARG A 447 -7.25 10.42 -26.94
N PHE A 448 -6.59 9.78 -27.88
CA PHE A 448 -5.71 8.67 -27.61
C PHE A 448 -4.27 9.15 -27.51
N TYR A 449 -3.61 8.80 -26.43
CA TYR A 449 -2.19 9.05 -26.23
C TYR A 449 -1.54 7.89 -25.47
N LYS A 450 -0.51 7.33 -26.08
CA LYS A 450 0.30 6.28 -25.50
C LYS A 450 1.77 6.71 -25.59
N LYS A 451 2.44 6.73 -24.45
CA LYS A 451 3.89 6.97 -24.36
C LYS A 451 4.53 5.83 -23.58
N CYS A 452 5.60 5.28 -24.12
CA CYS A 452 6.44 4.28 -23.47
C CYS A 452 7.87 4.83 -23.38
N ILE A 453 8.49 4.70 -22.22
CA ILE A 453 9.90 5.07 -21.99
C ILE A 453 10.70 3.78 -21.84
N VAL A 454 11.66 3.59 -22.73
CA VAL A 454 12.49 2.39 -22.83
C VAL A 454 13.94 2.75 -22.53
N LYS A 455 14.63 1.90 -21.79
CA LYS A 455 16.08 1.97 -21.57
C LYS A 455 16.66 0.55 -21.55
N ASP A 456 17.78 0.36 -22.24
CA ASP A 456 18.45 -0.95 -22.34
C ASP A 456 17.44 -2.07 -22.69
N ASP A 457 16.62 -1.79 -23.70
CA ASP A 457 15.53 -2.65 -24.21
C ASP A 457 14.54 -3.14 -23.14
N THR A 458 14.40 -2.42 -22.03
CA THR A 458 13.42 -2.66 -20.96
C THR A 458 12.48 -1.47 -20.79
N LEU A 459 11.19 -1.74 -20.53
CA LEU A 459 10.21 -0.69 -20.25
C LEU A 459 10.46 -0.09 -18.88
N LYS A 460 10.66 1.24 -18.80
CA LYS A 460 10.87 1.96 -17.54
C LYS A 460 9.67 2.79 -17.11
N GLY A 461 8.75 3.04 -18.01
CA GLY A 461 7.53 3.74 -17.70
C GLY A 461 6.60 3.91 -18.88
N ALA A 462 5.34 4.22 -18.61
CA ALA A 462 4.34 4.47 -19.61
C ALA A 462 3.24 5.43 -19.16
N ILE A 463 2.64 6.11 -20.13
CA ILE A 463 1.40 6.88 -19.99
C ILE A 463 0.41 6.34 -21.00
N LEU A 464 -0.81 6.03 -20.53
CA LEU A 464 -1.92 5.58 -21.37
C LEU A 464 -3.12 6.50 -21.16
N LEU A 465 -3.63 7.12 -22.22
CA LEU A 465 -4.84 7.93 -22.23
C LEU A 465 -5.72 7.51 -23.41
N GLY A 466 -7.02 7.34 -23.14
CA GLY A 466 -8.02 6.89 -24.10
C GLY A 466 -8.18 5.38 -24.20
N ASP A 467 -7.16 4.61 -23.83
CA ASP A 467 -7.21 3.17 -23.67
C ASP A 467 -6.15 2.72 -22.64
N LYS A 468 -6.56 2.00 -21.61
CA LYS A 468 -5.68 1.49 -20.55
C LYS A 468 -5.58 -0.04 -20.53
N ASN A 469 -6.03 -0.73 -21.57
CA ASN A 469 -6.04 -2.21 -21.59
C ASN A 469 -4.65 -2.83 -21.42
N GLU A 470 -3.59 -2.15 -21.85
CA GLU A 470 -2.21 -2.62 -21.69
C GLU A 470 -1.62 -2.37 -20.31
N PHE A 471 -2.37 -1.75 -19.38
CA PHE A 471 -1.87 -1.39 -18.05
C PHE A 471 -1.28 -2.59 -17.30
N ALA A 472 -1.97 -3.72 -17.30
CA ALA A 472 -1.53 -4.91 -16.55
C ALA A 472 -0.23 -5.50 -17.14
N GLU A 473 -0.13 -5.55 -18.46
CA GLU A 473 1.08 -6.03 -19.15
C GLU A 473 2.26 -5.07 -18.94
N PHE A 474 2.04 -3.77 -19.05
CA PHE A 474 3.10 -2.78 -18.83
C PHE A 474 3.59 -2.81 -17.38
N LYS A 475 2.69 -2.99 -16.42
CA LYS A 475 3.06 -3.19 -15.03
C LYS A 475 4.00 -4.39 -14.89
N ARG A 476 3.64 -5.54 -15.50
CA ARG A 476 4.44 -6.76 -15.45
C ARG A 476 5.81 -6.57 -16.11
N LEU A 477 5.86 -5.96 -17.29
CA LEU A 477 7.10 -5.68 -18.00
C LEU A 477 8.07 -4.83 -17.19
N ILE A 478 7.54 -3.82 -16.46
CA ILE A 478 8.36 -2.92 -15.63
C ILE A 478 8.79 -3.61 -14.33
N GLU A 479 7.87 -4.31 -13.63
CA GLU A 479 8.17 -4.92 -12.33
C GLU A 479 9.14 -6.11 -12.46
N GLU A 480 9.03 -6.90 -13.55
CA GLU A 480 9.88 -8.06 -13.82
C GLU A 480 11.10 -7.72 -14.67
N GLU A 481 11.27 -6.45 -15.07
CA GLU A 481 12.36 -5.96 -15.95
C GLU A 481 12.54 -6.80 -17.22
N ILE A 482 11.42 -7.15 -17.86
CA ILE A 482 11.42 -8.03 -19.04
C ILE A 482 12.02 -7.29 -20.23
N GLU A 483 12.97 -7.93 -20.89
CA GLU A 483 13.55 -7.46 -22.14
C GLU A 483 12.51 -7.46 -23.28
N LEU A 484 12.45 -6.36 -24.02
CA LEU A 484 11.40 -6.12 -25.01
C LEU A 484 11.68 -6.74 -26.37
N SER A 485 12.95 -7.00 -26.74
CA SER A 485 13.45 -7.50 -28.03
C SER A 485 12.39 -7.79 -29.10
N GLU A 486 11.66 -8.89 -28.96
CA GLU A 486 10.60 -9.29 -29.90
C GLU A 486 9.27 -8.56 -29.65
N LYS A 487 9.00 -8.13 -28.40
CA LYS A 487 7.76 -7.46 -28.00
C LYS A 487 7.74 -5.97 -28.31
N ARG A 488 8.86 -5.37 -28.66
CA ARG A 488 8.95 -3.94 -28.95
C ARG A 488 7.96 -3.50 -30.04
N ASN A 489 7.74 -4.32 -31.05
CA ASN A 489 6.75 -4.06 -32.08
C ASN A 489 5.31 -4.12 -31.58
N GLU A 490 5.04 -4.85 -30.50
CA GLU A 490 3.71 -4.93 -29.87
C GLU A 490 3.37 -3.63 -29.16
N LEU A 491 4.36 -2.95 -28.56
CA LEU A 491 4.15 -1.63 -27.95
C LEU A 491 3.59 -0.60 -28.94
N LEU A 492 3.89 -0.77 -30.24
CA LEU A 492 3.43 0.12 -31.32
C LEU A 492 2.01 -0.19 -31.78
N ARG A 493 1.49 -1.40 -31.56
CA ARG A 493 0.24 -1.86 -32.17
C ARG A 493 -1.01 -1.62 -31.32
N GLY A 494 -0.85 -1.40 -30.03
CA GLY A 494 -1.95 -1.37 -29.06
C GLY A 494 -2.50 -2.77 -28.75
N ALA A 495 -3.22 -2.89 -27.64
CA ALA A 495 -3.86 -4.14 -27.27
C ALA A 495 -4.95 -4.50 -28.29
N SER A 496 -4.81 -5.63 -28.94
CA SER A 496 -5.65 -6.03 -30.07
C SER A 496 -7.06 -6.48 -29.69
N THR A 497 -7.42 -6.64 -28.41
CA THR A 497 -8.80 -6.99 -28.02
C THR A 497 -9.09 -6.59 -26.58
N SER A 498 -9.95 -5.59 -26.38
CA SER A 498 -10.66 -5.45 -25.13
C SER A 498 -11.61 -6.63 -24.96
N VAL A 499 -11.45 -7.43 -23.92
CA VAL A 499 -12.46 -8.43 -23.55
C VAL A 499 -13.73 -7.67 -23.16
N PRO A 500 -14.87 -7.87 -23.86
CA PRO A 500 -16.09 -7.13 -23.53
C PRO A 500 -16.48 -7.32 -22.07
N LEU A 501 -16.91 -6.25 -21.43
CA LEU A 501 -17.40 -6.30 -20.05
C LEU A 501 -18.62 -7.22 -19.97
N LYS A 502 -18.54 -8.26 -19.13
CA LYS A 502 -19.63 -9.21 -18.92
C LYS A 502 -20.19 -9.08 -17.51
N GLY A 503 -21.47 -8.75 -17.43
CA GLY A 503 -22.17 -8.63 -16.15
C GLY A 503 -21.85 -7.34 -15.39
N LYS A 504 -22.08 -7.35 -14.07
CA LYS A 504 -21.82 -6.21 -13.18
C LYS A 504 -20.36 -5.86 -13.16
N LEU A 505 -20.02 -4.57 -13.21
CA LEU A 505 -18.64 -4.09 -13.11
C LEU A 505 -18.05 -4.42 -11.74
N VAL A 506 -16.94 -5.17 -11.71
CA VAL A 506 -16.20 -5.55 -10.50
C VAL A 506 -14.93 -4.71 -10.36
N CYS A 507 -14.18 -4.56 -11.44
CA CYS A 507 -12.96 -3.75 -11.45
C CYS A 507 -13.10 -2.55 -12.39
N SER A 508 -13.30 -1.37 -11.83
CA SER A 508 -13.41 -0.14 -12.61
C SER A 508 -12.08 0.28 -13.24
N CYS A 509 -10.95 -0.02 -12.58
CA CYS A 509 -9.62 0.31 -13.11
C CYS A 509 -9.29 -0.44 -14.41
N SER A 510 -9.71 -1.69 -14.52
CA SER A 510 -9.42 -2.57 -15.65
C SER A 510 -10.68 -2.94 -16.46
N GLN A 511 -11.83 -2.30 -16.20
CA GLN A 511 -13.11 -2.56 -16.89
C GLN A 511 -13.50 -4.05 -16.93
N VAL A 512 -13.31 -4.75 -15.80
CA VAL A 512 -13.59 -6.19 -15.68
C VAL A 512 -14.91 -6.40 -14.96
N GLY A 513 -15.83 -7.10 -15.59
CA GLY A 513 -17.12 -7.46 -15.03
C GLY A 513 -17.10 -8.80 -14.27
N GLU A 514 -18.13 -9.05 -13.50
CA GLU A 514 -18.34 -10.29 -12.74
C GLU A 514 -18.26 -11.52 -13.66
N GLY A 515 -18.90 -11.46 -14.84
CA GLY A 515 -18.89 -12.53 -15.84
C GLY A 515 -17.49 -12.82 -16.38
N ASN A 516 -16.65 -11.80 -16.55
CA ASN A 516 -15.26 -12.01 -16.98
C ASN A 516 -14.45 -12.77 -15.92
N VAL A 517 -14.64 -12.43 -14.64
CA VAL A 517 -13.99 -13.11 -13.50
C VAL A 517 -14.47 -14.57 -13.40
N VAL A 518 -15.79 -14.78 -13.53
CA VAL A 518 -16.41 -16.12 -13.48
C VAL A 518 -15.94 -16.99 -14.66
N ASP A 519 -15.84 -16.43 -15.85
CA ASP A 519 -15.34 -17.17 -17.04
C ASP A 519 -13.89 -17.63 -16.85
N ALA A 520 -13.02 -16.78 -16.30
CA ALA A 520 -11.64 -17.16 -15.98
C ALA A 520 -11.57 -18.27 -14.92
N ILE A 521 -12.42 -18.22 -13.89
CA ILE A 521 -12.49 -19.27 -12.87
C ILE A 521 -12.96 -20.59 -13.50
N LYS A 522 -14.01 -20.57 -14.33
CA LYS A 522 -14.50 -21.73 -15.08
C LYS A 522 -13.47 -22.27 -16.07
N GLY A 523 -12.60 -21.43 -16.59
CA GLY A 523 -11.46 -21.78 -17.41
C GLY A 523 -10.31 -22.48 -16.67
N GLY A 524 -10.46 -22.72 -15.35
CA GLY A 524 -9.50 -23.45 -14.51
C GLY A 524 -8.61 -22.56 -13.65
N CYS A 525 -8.87 -21.26 -13.56
CA CYS A 525 -8.09 -20.37 -12.72
C CYS A 525 -8.59 -20.43 -11.26
N SER A 526 -7.94 -21.23 -10.43
CA SER A 526 -8.28 -21.45 -9.02
C SER A 526 -7.43 -20.66 -8.02
N ASP A 527 -6.34 -20.04 -8.48
CA ASP A 527 -5.47 -19.19 -7.67
C ASP A 527 -5.83 -17.71 -7.83
N PHE A 528 -5.87 -16.99 -6.71
CA PHE A 528 -6.27 -15.58 -6.69
C PHE A 528 -5.32 -14.66 -7.48
N ASN A 529 -4.01 -14.87 -7.36
CA ASN A 529 -3.03 -14.02 -8.04
C ASN A 529 -3.04 -14.29 -9.55
N LYS A 530 -3.16 -15.56 -9.93
CA LYS A 530 -3.32 -15.97 -11.32
C LYS A 530 -4.60 -15.39 -11.92
N LEU A 531 -5.71 -15.42 -11.18
CA LEU A 531 -6.99 -14.83 -11.60
C LEU A 531 -6.87 -13.33 -11.82
N CYS A 532 -6.18 -12.61 -10.91
CA CYS A 532 -5.89 -11.19 -11.09
C CYS A 532 -5.03 -10.92 -12.35
N SER A 533 -4.03 -11.75 -12.59
CA SER A 533 -3.15 -11.61 -13.77
C SER A 533 -3.88 -11.89 -15.10
N GLU A 534 -4.73 -12.92 -15.13
CA GLU A 534 -5.49 -13.29 -16.34
C GLU A 534 -6.60 -12.29 -16.66
N THR A 535 -7.27 -11.76 -15.66
CA THR A 535 -8.40 -10.82 -15.84
C THR A 535 -7.99 -9.35 -15.85
N GLY A 536 -6.80 -9.03 -15.35
CA GLY A 536 -6.39 -7.64 -15.08
C GLY A 536 -7.06 -7.02 -13.84
N ALA A 537 -8.05 -7.68 -13.23
CA ALA A 537 -8.75 -7.18 -12.07
C ALA A 537 -7.89 -7.28 -10.79
N GLY A 538 -7.96 -6.25 -9.94
CA GLY A 538 -7.19 -6.21 -8.68
C GLY A 538 -5.73 -5.77 -8.83
N LEU A 539 -5.24 -5.52 -10.05
CA LEU A 539 -3.85 -5.12 -10.30
C LEU A 539 -3.63 -3.60 -10.17
N GLY A 540 -4.68 -2.80 -10.28
CA GLY A 540 -4.63 -1.34 -10.15
C GLY A 540 -4.78 -0.88 -8.68
N CYS A 541 -5.84 -0.13 -8.37
CA CYS A 541 -6.07 0.41 -7.03
C CYS A 541 -6.36 -0.65 -5.94
N GLY A 542 -6.63 -1.90 -6.33
CA GLY A 542 -6.87 -3.02 -5.43
C GLY A 542 -8.25 -3.01 -4.73
N SER A 543 -9.12 -2.04 -4.99
CA SER A 543 -10.43 -1.92 -4.33
C SER A 543 -11.37 -3.10 -4.61
N CYS A 544 -11.23 -3.74 -5.78
CA CYS A 544 -12.03 -4.90 -6.18
C CYS A 544 -11.52 -6.24 -5.64
N LYS A 545 -10.35 -6.31 -5.01
CA LYS A 545 -9.76 -7.57 -4.50
C LYS A 545 -10.69 -8.36 -3.56
N PRO A 546 -11.44 -7.74 -2.64
CA PRO A 546 -12.38 -8.48 -1.78
C PRO A 546 -13.48 -9.16 -2.60
N GLU A 547 -14.09 -8.43 -3.56
CA GLU A 547 -15.16 -8.96 -4.41
C GLU A 547 -14.68 -10.11 -5.30
N ILE A 548 -13.47 -9.98 -5.87
CA ILE A 548 -12.85 -11.06 -6.66
C ILE A 548 -12.60 -12.32 -5.81
N LYS A 549 -12.12 -12.16 -4.57
CA LYS A 549 -11.91 -13.30 -3.64
C LYS A 549 -13.23 -13.98 -3.30
N ASP A 550 -14.31 -13.21 -3.11
CA ASP A 550 -15.63 -13.77 -2.83
C ASP A 550 -16.18 -14.54 -4.03
N LEU A 551 -16.01 -14.01 -5.25
CA LEU A 551 -16.37 -14.69 -6.48
C LEU A 551 -15.61 -16.00 -6.65
N LEU A 552 -14.30 -15.98 -6.40
CA LEU A 552 -13.46 -17.18 -6.46
C LEU A 552 -13.94 -18.25 -5.48
N LYS A 553 -14.18 -17.87 -4.22
CA LYS A 553 -14.71 -18.80 -3.19
C LYS A 553 -16.07 -19.38 -3.57
N LYS A 554 -17.01 -18.54 -4.04
CA LYS A 554 -18.34 -18.98 -4.45
C LYS A 554 -18.27 -19.98 -5.60
N GLN A 555 -17.45 -19.72 -6.61
CA GLN A 555 -17.35 -20.60 -7.78
C GLN A 555 -16.64 -21.92 -7.45
N LEU A 556 -15.60 -21.90 -6.59
CA LEU A 556 -14.92 -23.13 -6.15
C LEU A 556 -15.83 -24.03 -5.28
N VAL A 557 -16.74 -23.45 -4.48
CA VAL A 557 -17.74 -24.21 -3.72
C VAL A 557 -18.82 -24.81 -4.62
N LEU A 558 -19.16 -24.15 -5.74
CA LEU A 558 -20.15 -24.65 -6.70
C LEU A 558 -19.57 -25.72 -7.64
N ALA A 559 -18.23 -25.83 -7.71
CA ALA A 559 -17.53 -26.80 -8.56
C ALA A 559 -17.18 -28.10 -7.82
N ASN A 560 -17.30 -28.13 -6.49
CA ASN A 560 -17.19 -29.31 -5.62
C ASN A 560 -18.60 -29.81 -5.20
#